data_ec637cfc660b955e41bec977cf0a9b01
#
_entry.id   ec637cfc660b955e41bec977cf0a9b01
#
_cell.length_a   1.000
_cell.length_b   1.000
_cell.length_c   1.000
_cell.angle_alpha   90.00
_cell.angle_beta   90.00
_cell.angle_gamma   90.00
#
_symmetry.space_group_name_H-M   'P 1'
#
loop_
_entity.id
_entity.type
_entity.pdbx_description
1 polymer ?
#
loop_
_entity_poly.entity_id
_entity_poly.type
_entity_poly.pdbx_seq_one_letter_code
_entity_poly.pdbx_strand_id
1 'polypeptide(L)'
;MEHFKSQEVNESVNCIPFLFSIVFRRLTDQGFSLAHNTKLSFYKFLAVNPDRAKRFSGAMQAFGDGPDISPTFLVESFPWESLGDGKVVDLGGSNGSVSVAIAQAYQDLNFVVQDRLEVITTVKDQDMPSHVKGRITFMTHDFFTEQPISADLYLFRYIFHNWPDKYAIEILRRLIPVLKPGARILINDHLLPEPNTASLTTEREAR
;
A
#
# COMPACT_ATOMS: atom_id res chain seq x y z
N MET A 1 -18.65 -7.10 -11.60
CA MET A 1 -18.03 -6.09 -12.48
C MET A 1 -18.89 -4.81 -12.60
N GLU A 2 -19.85 -4.57 -11.72
CA GLU A 2 -20.81 -3.44 -11.81
C GLU A 2 -20.77 -2.47 -10.62
N HIS A 3 -19.73 -2.44 -9.79
CA HIS A 3 -19.67 -1.53 -8.64
C HIS A 3 -18.47 -0.59 -8.62
N PHE A 4 -17.73 -0.45 -9.72
CA PHE A 4 -16.88 0.72 -9.94
C PHE A 4 -17.64 1.78 -10.72
N LYS A 5 -18.78 2.23 -10.21
CA LYS A 5 -19.28 3.55 -10.59
C LYS A 5 -18.31 4.57 -10.04
N SER A 6 -17.68 5.32 -10.94
CA SER A 6 -16.98 6.56 -10.63
C SER A 6 -17.85 7.38 -9.67
N GLN A 7 -17.54 7.35 -8.38
CA GLN A 7 -18.04 8.39 -7.49
C GLN A 7 -17.38 9.67 -7.96
N GLU A 8 -18.22 10.57 -8.45
CA GLU A 8 -17.86 11.94 -8.75
C GLU A 8 -17.15 12.50 -7.53
N VAL A 9 -15.95 13.04 -7.77
CA VAL A 9 -15.16 13.72 -6.75
C VAL A 9 -16.07 14.80 -6.16
N ASN A 10 -16.41 14.61 -4.90
CA ASN A 10 -17.45 15.39 -4.25
C ASN A 10 -17.06 16.87 -4.16
N GLU A 11 -17.96 17.72 -4.59
CA GLU A 11 -17.85 19.17 -4.71
C GLU A 11 -17.55 19.95 -3.41
N SER A 12 -17.38 19.30 -2.28
CA SER A 12 -17.07 19.98 -1.01
C SER A 12 -15.63 20.44 -0.86
N VAL A 13 -14.74 20.19 -1.84
CA VAL A 13 -13.43 20.84 -1.99
C VAL A 13 -13.53 22.00 -2.98
N ASN A 14 -14.64 22.70 -2.95
CA ASN A 14 -15.03 23.75 -3.87
C ASN A 14 -14.36 25.09 -3.63
N CYS A 15 -13.03 25.12 -3.52
CA CYS A 15 -12.36 26.40 -3.79
C CYS A 15 -11.47 26.40 -5.03
N ILE A 16 -11.12 25.25 -5.63
CA ILE A 16 -10.39 25.22 -6.91
C ILE A 16 -10.62 23.90 -7.68
N PRO A 17 -11.83 23.52 -8.08
CA PRO A 17 -12.05 22.22 -8.77
C PRO A 17 -11.44 22.19 -10.17
N PHE A 18 -11.40 23.32 -10.85
CA PHE A 18 -10.98 23.42 -12.24
C PHE A 18 -9.45 23.36 -12.42
N LEU A 19 -8.70 23.92 -11.50
CA LEU A 19 -7.22 23.86 -11.51
C LEU A 19 -6.71 22.46 -11.12
N PHE A 20 -7.37 21.77 -10.19
CA PHE A 20 -6.97 20.42 -9.78
C PHE A 20 -7.14 19.40 -10.89
N SER A 21 -8.24 19.42 -11.62
CA SER A 21 -8.51 18.48 -12.70
C SER A 21 -7.55 18.60 -13.89
N ILE A 22 -6.99 19.78 -14.13
CA ILE A 22 -6.04 20.03 -15.25
C ILE A 22 -4.60 19.74 -14.83
N VAL A 23 -4.26 19.96 -13.57
CA VAL A 23 -2.87 19.93 -13.06
C VAL A 23 -2.37 18.53 -12.74
N PHE A 24 -3.24 17.58 -12.34
CA PHE A 24 -2.82 16.25 -11.89
C PHE A 24 -2.84 15.17 -12.97
N ARG A 25 -2.36 15.46 -14.18
CA ARG A 25 -2.26 14.47 -15.26
C ARG A 25 -1.05 13.51 -15.15
N ARG A 26 -0.07 13.84 -14.31
CA ARG A 26 1.18 13.06 -14.17
C ARG A 26 1.47 12.80 -12.70
N LEU A 27 2.26 11.77 -12.40
CA LEU A 27 2.79 11.52 -11.05
C LEU A 27 3.55 12.73 -10.46
N THR A 28 4.08 13.59 -11.34
CA THR A 28 4.81 14.81 -10.98
C THR A 28 3.92 16.00 -10.66
N ASP A 29 2.61 15.91 -10.92
CA ASP A 29 1.66 17.02 -10.73
C ASP A 29 0.91 16.89 -9.39
N GLN A 30 1.47 16.18 -8.42
CA GLN A 30 0.92 16.05 -7.08
C GLN A 30 1.11 17.33 -6.28
N GLY A 31 0.22 17.61 -5.33
CA GLY A 31 0.31 18.78 -4.44
C GLY A 31 1.67 18.93 -3.75
N PHE A 32 2.31 17.80 -3.42
CA PHE A 32 3.68 17.77 -2.91
C PHE A 32 4.69 18.41 -3.88
N SER A 33 4.65 18.01 -5.16
CA SER A 33 5.58 18.50 -6.18
C SER A 33 5.42 19.99 -6.40
N LEU A 34 4.18 20.49 -6.35
CA LEU A 34 3.89 21.92 -6.43
C LEU A 34 4.41 22.67 -5.19
N ALA A 35 4.13 22.17 -3.99
CA ALA A 35 4.53 22.80 -2.73
C ALA A 35 6.06 22.86 -2.58
N HIS A 36 6.78 21.89 -3.12
CA HIS A 36 8.25 21.84 -3.06
C HIS A 36 8.96 22.33 -4.32
N ASN A 37 8.20 22.90 -5.28
CA ASN A 37 8.72 23.38 -6.57
C ASN A 37 9.67 22.36 -7.24
N THR A 38 9.24 21.10 -7.30
CA THR A 38 10.03 19.99 -7.85
C THR A 38 9.25 19.25 -8.94
N LYS A 39 9.97 18.66 -9.90
CA LYS A 39 9.40 17.75 -10.90
C LYS A 39 9.43 16.29 -10.44
N LEU A 40 9.96 16.02 -9.24
CA LEU A 40 10.02 14.67 -8.69
C LEU A 40 8.70 14.34 -8.01
N SER A 41 8.23 13.10 -8.18
CA SER A 41 7.18 12.55 -7.33
C SER A 41 7.69 12.43 -5.89
N PHE A 42 6.78 12.33 -4.92
CA PHE A 42 7.11 12.26 -3.49
C PHE A 42 8.22 11.25 -3.18
N TYR A 43 8.06 10.02 -3.61
CA TYR A 43 9.06 8.96 -3.35
C TYR A 43 10.40 9.19 -4.08
N LYS A 44 10.38 9.73 -5.30
CA LYS A 44 11.62 10.11 -5.99
C LYS A 44 12.33 11.27 -5.30
N PHE A 45 11.56 12.20 -4.74
CA PHE A 45 12.13 13.28 -3.94
C PHE A 45 12.79 12.74 -2.66
N LEU A 46 12.16 11.78 -1.98
CA LEU A 46 12.77 11.12 -0.81
C LEU A 46 14.07 10.40 -1.19
N ALA A 47 14.12 9.70 -2.33
CA ALA A 47 15.30 8.98 -2.77
C ALA A 47 16.55 9.88 -2.94
N VAL A 48 16.36 11.15 -3.29
CA VAL A 48 17.46 12.12 -3.44
C VAL A 48 17.64 13.03 -2.22
N ASN A 49 16.84 12.84 -1.16
CA ASN A 49 16.90 13.61 0.09
C ASN A 49 16.92 12.68 1.32
N PRO A 50 18.08 12.09 1.68
CA PRO A 50 18.18 11.07 2.73
C PRO A 50 17.63 11.47 4.09
N ASP A 51 17.87 12.72 4.52
CA ASP A 51 17.36 13.22 5.81
C ASP A 51 15.83 13.30 5.84
N ARG A 52 15.22 13.62 4.71
CA ARG A 52 13.75 13.60 4.58
C ARG A 52 13.22 12.18 4.52
N ALA A 53 13.90 11.30 3.81
CA ALA A 53 13.56 9.88 3.77
C ALA A 53 13.59 9.25 5.16
N LYS A 54 14.63 9.52 5.95
CA LYS A 54 14.76 9.04 7.34
C LYS A 54 13.63 9.53 8.23
N ARG A 55 13.28 10.84 8.16
CA ARG A 55 12.16 11.39 8.93
C ARG A 55 10.83 10.79 8.52
N PHE A 56 10.60 10.62 7.23
CA PHE A 56 9.39 9.99 6.70
C PHE A 56 9.29 8.53 7.16
N SER A 57 10.36 7.75 7.06
CA SER A 57 10.41 6.37 7.54
C SER A 57 10.10 6.27 9.04
N GLY A 58 10.70 7.15 9.87
CA GLY A 58 10.39 7.19 11.29
C GLY A 58 8.93 7.56 11.60
N ALA A 59 8.36 8.49 10.83
CA ALA A 59 6.96 8.86 10.98
C ALA A 59 6.03 7.68 10.58
N MET A 60 6.35 6.97 9.50
CA MET A 60 5.58 5.80 9.06
C MET A 60 5.68 4.63 10.06
N GLN A 61 6.85 4.44 10.67
CA GLN A 61 7.00 3.44 11.73
C GLN A 61 6.15 3.80 12.94
N ALA A 62 6.25 5.04 13.45
CA ALA A 62 5.45 5.50 14.58
C ALA A 62 3.94 5.44 14.29
N PHE A 63 3.54 5.74 13.05
CA PHE A 63 2.18 5.57 12.59
C PHE A 63 1.78 4.08 12.59
N GLY A 64 2.63 3.19 12.05
CA GLY A 64 2.41 1.73 12.00
C GLY A 64 2.31 1.05 13.37
N ASP A 65 2.90 1.65 14.40
CA ASP A 65 2.85 1.19 15.79
C ASP A 65 1.58 1.66 16.54
N GLY A 66 0.75 2.48 15.89
CA GLY A 66 -0.50 2.98 16.48
C GLY A 66 -1.54 1.88 16.70
N PRO A 67 -2.36 1.97 17.77
CA PRO A 67 -3.34 0.94 18.11
C PRO A 67 -4.39 0.73 17.01
N ASP A 68 -4.77 1.79 16.30
CA ASP A 68 -5.85 1.75 15.30
C ASP A 68 -5.44 1.12 13.96
N ILE A 69 -4.13 0.94 13.75
CA ILE A 69 -3.56 0.38 12.53
C ILE A 69 -2.72 -0.87 12.76
N SER A 70 -2.88 -1.48 13.93
CA SER A 70 -2.17 -2.71 14.29
C SER A 70 -2.34 -3.78 13.20
N PRO A 71 -1.27 -4.51 12.82
CA PRO A 71 -1.37 -5.69 11.97
C PRO A 71 -2.37 -6.74 12.49
N THR A 72 -2.63 -6.76 13.80
CA THR A 72 -3.56 -7.69 14.45
C THR A 72 -4.97 -7.65 13.83
N PHE A 73 -5.47 -6.45 13.50
CA PHE A 73 -6.78 -6.33 12.84
C PHE A 73 -6.82 -7.08 11.50
N LEU A 74 -5.76 -6.98 10.70
CA LEU A 74 -5.69 -7.69 9.43
C LEU A 74 -5.54 -9.19 9.62
N VAL A 75 -4.78 -9.62 10.63
CA VAL A 75 -4.63 -11.03 11.01
C VAL A 75 -5.97 -11.65 11.38
N GLU A 76 -6.84 -10.92 12.08
CA GLU A 76 -8.11 -11.42 12.59
C GLU A 76 -9.28 -11.24 11.61
N SER A 77 -9.21 -10.29 10.67
CA SER A 77 -10.37 -9.90 9.84
C SER A 77 -10.49 -10.67 8.52
N PHE A 78 -9.47 -11.43 8.12
CA PHE A 78 -9.49 -12.20 6.87
C PHE A 78 -9.35 -13.70 7.17
N PRO A 79 -10.10 -14.58 6.46
CA PRO A 79 -10.03 -16.04 6.68
C PRO A 79 -8.77 -16.64 6.04
N TRP A 80 -7.60 -16.38 6.63
CA TRP A 80 -6.29 -16.80 6.11
C TRP A 80 -6.16 -18.31 5.96
N GLU A 81 -6.83 -19.09 6.81
CA GLU A 81 -6.88 -20.57 6.75
C GLU A 81 -7.42 -21.06 5.41
N SER A 82 -8.27 -20.25 4.76
CA SER A 82 -8.85 -20.60 3.45
C SER A 82 -7.83 -20.62 2.31
N LEU A 83 -6.61 -20.17 2.55
CA LEU A 83 -5.49 -20.22 1.59
C LEU A 83 -4.66 -21.51 1.73
N GLY A 84 -4.83 -22.28 2.81
CA GLY A 84 -4.01 -23.49 3.06
C GLY A 84 -2.53 -23.17 3.14
N ASP A 85 -1.70 -23.86 2.33
CA ASP A 85 -0.26 -23.64 2.16
C ASP A 85 0.06 -22.57 1.10
N GLY A 86 -0.86 -21.65 0.91
CA GLY A 86 -0.84 -20.64 -0.14
C GLY A 86 0.32 -19.66 -0.05
N LYS A 87 0.58 -19.03 -1.20
CA LYS A 87 1.54 -17.96 -1.34
C LYS A 87 0.84 -16.61 -1.31
N VAL A 88 1.35 -15.70 -0.49
CA VAL A 88 0.92 -14.30 -0.39
C VAL A 88 2.02 -13.39 -0.94
N VAL A 89 1.66 -12.49 -1.84
CA VAL A 89 2.53 -11.39 -2.26
C VAL A 89 2.07 -10.12 -1.58
N ASP A 90 2.94 -9.51 -0.77
CA ASP A 90 2.69 -8.26 -0.05
C ASP A 90 3.35 -7.11 -0.82
N LEU A 91 2.54 -6.38 -1.58
CA LEU A 91 3.01 -5.32 -2.48
C LEU A 91 3.14 -3.98 -1.75
N GLY A 92 4.35 -3.44 -1.71
CA GLY A 92 4.68 -2.28 -0.90
C GLY A 92 4.77 -2.62 0.58
N GLY A 93 5.12 -3.88 0.90
CA GLY A 93 5.11 -4.42 2.26
C GLY A 93 6.22 -3.90 3.17
N SER A 94 7.06 -2.97 2.71
CA SER A 94 8.11 -2.31 3.49
C SER A 94 9.07 -3.31 4.16
N ASN A 95 9.17 -3.27 5.49
CA ASN A 95 9.99 -4.19 6.29
C ASN A 95 9.33 -5.55 6.55
N GLY A 96 8.14 -5.80 6.03
CA GLY A 96 7.42 -7.06 6.14
C GLY A 96 6.74 -7.30 7.49
N SER A 97 6.58 -6.28 8.34
CA SER A 97 6.00 -6.44 9.68
C SER A 97 4.61 -7.09 9.66
N VAL A 98 3.80 -6.76 8.66
CA VAL A 98 2.46 -7.33 8.48
C VAL A 98 2.54 -8.79 8.05
N SER A 99 3.37 -9.09 7.06
CA SER A 99 3.63 -10.46 6.61
C SER A 99 4.18 -11.33 7.75
N VAL A 100 5.05 -10.77 8.61
CA VAL A 100 5.54 -11.46 9.83
C VAL A 100 4.40 -11.76 10.79
N ALA A 101 3.53 -10.79 11.08
CA ALA A 101 2.40 -10.99 11.99
C ALA A 101 1.43 -12.08 11.49
N ILE A 102 1.11 -12.07 10.19
CA ILE A 102 0.26 -13.09 9.58
C ILE A 102 0.97 -14.45 9.60
N ALA A 103 2.27 -14.52 9.25
CA ALA A 103 3.04 -15.76 9.24
C ALA A 103 3.22 -16.38 10.64
N GLN A 104 3.19 -15.58 11.70
CA GLN A 104 3.21 -16.05 13.08
C GLN A 104 1.89 -16.75 13.46
N ALA A 105 0.76 -16.22 13.00
CA ALA A 105 -0.56 -16.77 13.27
C ALA A 105 -0.89 -17.97 12.38
N TYR A 106 -0.44 -17.96 11.11
CA TYR A 106 -0.76 -18.97 10.09
C TYR A 106 0.52 -19.63 9.57
N GLN A 107 0.82 -20.81 10.08
CA GLN A 107 2.14 -21.45 9.93
C GLN A 107 2.38 -22.04 8.52
N ASP A 108 1.34 -22.29 7.74
CA ASP A 108 1.44 -22.92 6.43
C ASP A 108 1.64 -21.89 5.29
N LEU A 109 1.34 -20.60 5.55
CA LEU A 109 1.45 -19.56 4.55
C LEU A 109 2.90 -19.16 4.27
N ASN A 110 3.18 -18.87 3.00
CA ASN A 110 4.45 -18.35 2.51
C ASN A 110 4.27 -16.94 1.94
N PHE A 111 5.27 -16.08 2.15
CA PHE A 111 5.18 -14.66 1.81
C PHE A 111 6.32 -14.23 0.90
N VAL A 112 5.99 -13.38 -0.08
CA VAL A 112 6.95 -12.59 -0.85
C VAL A 112 6.63 -11.13 -0.60
N VAL A 113 7.43 -10.47 0.22
CA VAL A 113 7.32 -9.03 0.50
C VAL A 113 8.04 -8.28 -0.61
N GLN A 114 7.30 -7.45 -1.32
CA GLN A 114 7.81 -6.68 -2.44
C GLN A 114 7.80 -5.18 -2.12
N ASP A 115 8.93 -4.53 -2.38
CA ASP A 115 9.05 -3.08 -2.30
C ASP A 115 10.18 -2.62 -3.22
N ARG A 116 10.43 -1.31 -3.28
CA ARG A 116 11.51 -0.74 -4.05
C ARG A 116 12.87 -1.12 -3.46
N LEU A 117 13.90 -1.10 -4.30
CA LEU A 117 15.26 -1.48 -3.91
C LEU A 117 15.74 -0.75 -2.64
N GLU A 118 15.46 0.56 -2.56
CA GLU A 118 15.89 1.40 -1.44
C GLU A 118 15.28 0.97 -0.10
N VAL A 119 14.08 0.38 -0.14
CA VAL A 119 13.39 -0.16 1.03
C VAL A 119 13.93 -1.54 1.37
N ILE A 120 13.95 -2.45 0.38
CA ILE A 120 14.39 -3.84 0.59
C ILE A 120 15.82 -3.92 1.12
N THR A 121 16.73 -3.05 0.67
CA THR A 121 18.13 -3.02 1.15
C THR A 121 18.27 -2.59 2.61
N THR A 122 17.25 -1.99 3.22
CA THR A 122 17.27 -1.63 4.65
C THR A 122 16.80 -2.75 5.57
N VAL A 123 16.15 -3.77 5.02
CA VAL A 123 15.64 -4.91 5.78
C VAL A 123 16.80 -5.76 6.29
N LYS A 124 16.83 -6.02 7.59
CA LYS A 124 17.85 -6.85 8.22
C LYS A 124 17.26 -8.20 8.60
N ASP A 125 17.93 -9.24 8.19
CA ASP A 125 17.57 -10.62 8.52
C ASP A 125 17.43 -10.90 10.02
N GLN A 126 18.20 -10.19 10.84
CA GLN A 126 18.20 -10.38 12.29
C GLN A 126 16.94 -9.84 13.00
N ASP A 127 16.17 -8.98 12.32
CA ASP A 127 14.94 -8.39 12.87
C ASP A 127 13.74 -9.34 12.70
N MET A 128 13.93 -10.48 12.03
CA MET A 128 12.87 -11.44 11.76
C MET A 128 12.92 -12.62 12.74
N PRO A 129 11.77 -13.00 13.36
CA PRO A 129 11.68 -14.18 14.22
C PRO A 129 12.11 -15.46 13.49
N SER A 130 12.93 -16.29 14.13
CA SER A 130 13.54 -17.48 13.51
C SER A 130 12.51 -18.46 12.93
N HIS A 131 11.36 -18.60 13.57
CA HIS A 131 10.29 -19.54 13.18
C HIS A 131 9.49 -19.11 11.94
N VAL A 132 9.63 -17.87 11.48
CA VAL A 132 9.00 -17.39 10.23
C VAL A 132 10.01 -17.13 9.12
N LYS A 133 11.30 -17.05 9.45
CA LYS A 133 12.37 -16.63 8.54
C LYS A 133 12.43 -17.44 7.22
N GLY A 134 12.14 -18.73 7.26
CA GLY A 134 12.14 -19.59 6.08
C GLY A 134 10.91 -19.44 5.17
N ARG A 135 9.88 -18.71 5.62
CA ARG A 135 8.61 -18.54 4.91
C ARG A 135 8.38 -17.14 4.37
N ILE A 136 9.29 -16.21 4.66
CA ILE A 136 9.21 -14.82 4.20
C ILE A 136 10.44 -14.54 3.34
N THR A 137 10.19 -14.09 2.12
CA THR A 137 11.22 -13.69 1.16
C THR A 137 11.01 -12.23 0.79
N PHE A 138 12.09 -11.46 0.72
CA PHE A 138 12.06 -10.07 0.26
C PHE A 138 12.51 -9.98 -1.20
N MET A 139 11.78 -9.20 -1.98
CA MET A 139 12.01 -9.04 -3.41
C MET A 139 11.87 -7.60 -3.83
N THR A 140 12.86 -7.07 -4.53
CA THR A 140 12.74 -5.76 -5.18
C THR A 140 11.75 -5.84 -6.33
N HIS A 141 10.71 -4.99 -6.28
CA HIS A 141 9.72 -4.89 -7.33
C HIS A 141 9.08 -3.50 -7.36
N ASP A 142 8.81 -3.00 -8.57
CA ASP A 142 8.00 -1.82 -8.81
C ASP A 142 6.61 -2.28 -9.29
N PHE A 143 5.57 -2.08 -8.51
CA PHE A 143 4.21 -2.52 -8.82
C PHE A 143 3.59 -1.82 -10.05
N PHE A 144 4.26 -0.82 -10.63
CA PHE A 144 3.91 -0.29 -11.96
C PHE A 144 4.45 -1.14 -13.11
N THR A 145 5.29 -2.12 -12.82
CA THR A 145 5.76 -3.12 -13.80
C THR A 145 4.95 -4.40 -13.69
N GLU A 146 5.05 -5.29 -14.68
CA GLU A 146 4.35 -6.57 -14.69
C GLU A 146 4.76 -7.41 -13.47
N GLN A 147 3.78 -7.96 -12.75
CA GLN A 147 4.02 -8.79 -11.57
C GLN A 147 4.68 -10.10 -11.97
N PRO A 148 5.88 -10.44 -11.43
CA PRO A 148 6.59 -11.65 -11.83
C PRO A 148 6.16 -12.90 -11.05
N ILE A 149 5.40 -12.76 -9.97
CA ILE A 149 5.06 -13.86 -9.05
C ILE A 149 3.58 -14.22 -9.16
N SER A 150 3.30 -15.48 -9.50
CA SER A 150 1.95 -16.04 -9.34
C SER A 150 1.72 -16.45 -7.88
N ALA A 151 0.60 -16.04 -7.30
CA ALA A 151 0.27 -16.23 -5.90
C ALA A 151 -1.22 -16.53 -5.70
N ASP A 152 -1.57 -16.94 -4.49
CA ASP A 152 -2.95 -17.19 -4.06
C ASP A 152 -3.62 -15.93 -3.56
N LEU A 153 -2.82 -14.99 -3.02
CA LEU A 153 -3.29 -13.71 -2.56
C LEU A 153 -2.26 -12.61 -2.84
N TYR A 154 -2.75 -11.47 -3.29
CA TYR A 154 -2.00 -10.22 -3.44
C TYR A 154 -2.53 -9.22 -2.44
N LEU A 155 -1.68 -8.85 -1.47
CA LEU A 155 -2.00 -7.91 -0.41
C LEU A 155 -1.52 -6.51 -0.78
N PHE A 156 -2.42 -5.53 -0.66
CA PHE A 156 -2.13 -4.11 -0.74
C PHE A 156 -2.59 -3.47 0.56
N ARG A 157 -1.65 -3.06 1.39
CA ARG A 157 -1.96 -2.35 2.63
C ARG A 157 -1.43 -0.94 2.62
N TYR A 158 -2.31 0.02 2.79
CA TYR A 158 -2.00 1.46 2.74
C TYR A 158 -1.29 1.87 1.46
N ILE A 159 -1.75 1.34 0.32
CA ILE A 159 -1.18 1.63 -0.99
C ILE A 159 -2.06 2.59 -1.77
N PHE A 160 -3.34 2.24 -1.97
CA PHE A 160 -4.18 2.94 -2.94
C PHE A 160 -4.56 4.36 -2.52
N HIS A 161 -4.60 4.68 -1.22
CA HIS A 161 -4.80 6.06 -0.75
C HIS A 161 -3.73 7.05 -1.25
N ASN A 162 -2.57 6.55 -1.69
CA ASN A 162 -1.49 7.38 -2.24
C ASN A 162 -1.63 7.62 -3.76
N TRP A 163 -2.58 6.96 -4.42
CA TRP A 163 -2.64 6.91 -5.87
C TRP A 163 -4.03 7.30 -6.40
N PRO A 164 -4.13 8.29 -7.31
CA PRO A 164 -5.36 8.53 -8.07
C PRO A 164 -5.81 7.28 -8.84
N ASP A 165 -7.10 7.15 -9.10
CA ASP A 165 -7.75 6.00 -9.75
C ASP A 165 -7.02 5.51 -11.00
N LYS A 166 -6.53 6.45 -11.82
CA LYS A 166 -5.76 6.13 -13.02
C LYS A 166 -4.56 5.21 -12.72
N TYR A 167 -3.83 5.50 -11.65
CA TYR A 167 -2.64 4.73 -11.26
C TYR A 167 -3.02 3.48 -10.47
N ALA A 168 -4.07 3.54 -9.66
CA ALA A 168 -4.62 2.36 -8.99
C ALA A 168 -5.04 1.29 -10.01
N ILE A 169 -5.73 1.70 -11.09
CA ILE A 169 -6.09 0.82 -12.20
C ILE A 169 -4.85 0.27 -12.91
N GLU A 170 -3.83 1.10 -13.11
CA GLU A 170 -2.58 0.65 -13.73
C GLU A 170 -1.89 -0.42 -12.88
N ILE A 171 -1.76 -0.21 -11.57
CA ILE A 171 -1.19 -1.19 -10.62
C ILE A 171 -1.96 -2.51 -10.69
N LEU A 172 -3.29 -2.48 -10.60
CA LEU A 172 -4.11 -3.69 -10.66
C LEU A 172 -3.98 -4.42 -12.00
N ARG A 173 -3.85 -3.71 -13.10
CA ARG A 173 -3.62 -4.32 -14.44
C ARG A 173 -2.31 -5.09 -14.52
N ARG A 174 -1.28 -4.72 -13.73
CA ARG A 174 0.01 -5.42 -13.70
C ARG A 174 -0.08 -6.82 -13.07
N LEU A 175 -1.16 -7.09 -12.34
CA LEU A 175 -1.42 -8.43 -11.78
C LEU A 175 -2.04 -9.39 -12.80
N ILE A 176 -2.75 -8.88 -13.81
CA ILE A 176 -3.57 -9.71 -14.73
C ILE A 176 -2.80 -10.90 -15.31
N PRO A 177 -1.53 -10.77 -15.78
CA PRO A 177 -0.80 -11.88 -16.40
C PRO A 177 -0.53 -13.07 -15.47
N VAL A 178 -0.54 -12.85 -14.14
CA VAL A 178 -0.17 -13.86 -13.14
C VAL A 178 -1.33 -14.31 -12.27
N LEU A 179 -2.53 -13.72 -12.45
CA LEU A 179 -3.72 -14.13 -11.73
C LEU A 179 -4.13 -15.55 -12.16
N LYS A 180 -4.07 -16.49 -11.23
CA LYS A 180 -4.61 -17.84 -11.42
C LYS A 180 -6.08 -17.91 -10.98
N PRO A 181 -6.86 -18.89 -11.44
CA PRO A 181 -8.22 -19.12 -10.95
C PRO A 181 -8.25 -19.24 -9.44
N GLY A 182 -9.12 -18.46 -8.78
CA GLY A 182 -9.24 -18.43 -7.32
C GLY A 182 -8.26 -17.52 -6.60
N ALA A 183 -7.29 -16.90 -7.29
CA ALA A 183 -6.43 -15.88 -6.70
C ALA A 183 -7.26 -14.70 -6.17
N ARG A 184 -6.85 -14.16 -5.03
CA ARG A 184 -7.55 -13.06 -4.35
C ARG A 184 -6.68 -11.81 -4.33
N ILE A 185 -7.34 -10.66 -4.37
CA ILE A 185 -6.71 -9.36 -4.14
C ILE A 185 -7.32 -8.82 -2.84
N LEU A 186 -6.48 -8.62 -1.83
CA LEU A 186 -6.87 -8.05 -0.54
C LEU A 186 -6.35 -6.62 -0.44
N ILE A 187 -7.27 -5.69 -0.33
CA ILE A 187 -6.97 -4.27 -0.15
C ILE A 187 -7.33 -3.90 1.29
N ASN A 188 -6.34 -3.49 2.07
CA ASN A 188 -6.50 -2.97 3.41
C ASN A 188 -6.08 -1.51 3.43
N ASP A 189 -7.07 -0.64 3.37
CA ASP A 189 -6.88 0.81 3.32
C ASP A 189 -7.96 1.52 4.15
N HIS A 190 -7.78 2.81 4.42
CA HIS A 190 -8.79 3.59 5.12
C HIS A 190 -10.03 3.79 4.24
N LEU A 191 -11.20 3.58 4.84
CA LEU A 191 -12.46 4.01 4.24
C LEU A 191 -12.72 5.46 4.62
N LEU A 192 -12.86 6.31 3.62
CA LEU A 192 -13.35 7.65 3.86
C LEU A 192 -14.82 7.60 4.28
N PRO A 193 -15.23 8.35 5.32
CA PRO A 193 -16.64 8.46 5.66
C PRO A 193 -17.42 9.06 4.49
N GLU A 194 -18.70 8.68 4.38
CA GLU A 194 -19.60 9.31 3.43
C GLU A 194 -19.66 10.82 3.68
N PRO A 195 -19.77 11.64 2.64
CA PRO A 195 -19.80 13.09 2.77
C PRO A 195 -20.88 13.56 3.75
N ASN A 196 -20.52 14.45 4.65
CA ASN A 196 -21.41 15.03 5.67
C ASN A 196 -21.99 14.02 6.68
N THR A 197 -21.42 12.83 6.83
CA THR A 197 -21.86 11.83 7.82
C THR A 197 -20.96 11.80 9.06
N ALA A 198 -19.78 12.33 8.97
CA ALA A 198 -18.80 12.37 10.08
C ALA A 198 -18.51 13.81 10.51
N SER A 199 -17.91 13.96 11.70
CA SER A 199 -17.40 15.24 12.14
C SER A 199 -16.23 15.71 11.25
N LEU A 200 -15.99 17.03 11.17
CA LEU A 200 -14.82 17.57 10.44
C LEU A 200 -13.51 17.01 10.94
N THR A 201 -13.41 16.66 12.22
CA THR A 201 -12.23 16.02 12.81
C THR A 201 -12.05 14.63 12.24
N THR A 202 -13.11 13.80 12.28
CA THR A 202 -13.09 12.44 11.74
C THR A 202 -12.78 12.42 10.23
N GLU A 203 -13.35 13.35 9.46
CA GLU A 203 -13.03 13.48 8.03
C GLU A 203 -11.56 13.84 7.77
N ARG A 204 -10.97 14.70 8.63
CA ARG A 204 -9.55 15.07 8.52
C ARG A 204 -8.60 13.95 8.90
N GLU A 205 -8.96 13.16 9.90
CA GLU A 205 -8.18 11.99 10.34
C GLU A 205 -8.22 10.85 9.31
N ALA A 206 -9.31 10.73 8.56
CA ALA A 206 -9.48 9.71 7.53
C ALA A 206 -8.80 10.06 6.18
N ARG A 207 -8.38 11.31 5.98
CA ARG A 207 -7.72 11.82 4.75
C ARG A 207 -6.22 11.90 4.88
#